data_eb69dc4f0fbfbca5bf4af639e8bf747a
#
_entry.id   eb69dc4f0fbfbca5bf4af639e8bf747a
#
_cell.length_a   1.000
_cell.length_b   1.000
_cell.length_c   1.000
_cell.angle_alpha   90.00
_cell.angle_beta   90.00
_cell.angle_gamma   90.00
#
_symmetry.space_group_name_H-M   'P 1'
#
loop_
_entity.id
_entity.type
_entity.pdbx_description
1 polymer ?
#
loop_
_entity_poly.entity_id
_entity_poly.type
_entity_poly.pdbx_seq_one_letter_code
_entity_poly.pdbx_strand_id
1 'polypeptide(L)'
;EMVGLPPRVYDMYPHELSGGMMQRVSIALSLMHHPKLLILDEATTALDVITQRQILDELMELERQLQVTRIMITHDIATVAYACHKVAVMYAGQIVEFGDVADVLREPQHPYTQALMRTIPAQPRETAIVRGIPGSIPDLSEPIRGCAFADRCSLARNICRNEEPPQITMPGGSQVQCHLAGGVKHAG
;
A
#
# COMPACT_ATOMS: atom_id res chain seq x y z
N GLU A 1 27.92 0.67 7.71
CA GLU A 1 28.20 0.62 6.24
C GLU A 1 27.05 0.02 5.45
N MET A 2 26.43 -1.07 5.91
CA MET A 2 25.34 -1.79 5.21
C MET A 2 24.12 -0.92 4.82
N VAL A 3 23.82 0.11 5.61
CA VAL A 3 22.71 1.06 5.37
C VAL A 3 23.20 2.46 4.97
N GLY A 4 24.36 2.57 4.33
CA GLY A 4 24.88 3.84 3.81
C GLY A 4 25.20 4.91 4.85
N LEU A 5 25.34 4.56 6.14
CA LEU A 5 25.70 5.49 7.19
C LEU A 5 27.22 5.54 7.41
N PRO A 6 27.80 6.73 7.59
CA PRO A 6 29.22 6.87 7.90
C PRO A 6 29.53 6.36 9.32
N PRO A 7 30.78 5.85 9.58
CA PRO A 7 31.15 5.29 10.87
C PRO A 7 30.94 6.21 12.08
N ARG A 8 31.07 7.52 11.89
CA ARG A 8 30.85 8.52 12.96
C ARG A 8 29.45 8.45 13.60
N VAL A 9 28.45 7.90 12.88
CA VAL A 9 27.08 7.77 13.39
C VAL A 9 27.01 6.82 14.59
N TYR A 10 27.95 5.91 14.73
CA TYR A 10 28.03 4.98 15.86
C TYR A 10 28.16 5.69 17.21
N ASP A 11 28.83 6.85 17.24
CA ASP A 11 29.07 7.63 18.45
C ASP A 11 28.06 8.77 18.65
N MET A 12 27.06 8.90 17.77
CA MET A 12 26.05 9.97 17.83
C MET A 12 24.83 9.54 18.63
N TYR A 13 24.23 10.51 19.32
CA TYR A 13 22.95 10.33 19.99
C TYR A 13 21.77 10.49 19.01
N PRO A 14 20.61 9.88 19.29
CA PRO A 14 19.43 9.96 18.38
C PRO A 14 19.02 11.40 18.02
N HIS A 15 19.14 12.37 18.92
CA HIS A 15 18.79 13.77 18.67
C HIS A 15 19.79 14.51 17.76
N GLU A 16 20.95 13.92 17.47
CA GLU A 16 21.95 14.45 16.55
C GLU A 16 21.78 13.91 15.13
N LEU A 17 20.87 12.94 14.94
CA LEU A 17 20.61 12.29 13.67
C LEU A 17 19.52 13.03 12.90
N SER A 18 19.67 13.16 11.58
CA SER A 18 18.55 13.56 10.70
C SER A 18 17.49 12.44 10.65
N GLY A 19 16.26 12.77 10.20
CA GLY A 19 15.20 11.79 10.04
C GLY A 19 15.60 10.61 9.16
N GLY A 20 16.26 10.84 8.03
CA GLY A 20 16.78 9.80 7.16
C GLY A 20 17.88 8.95 7.82
N MET A 21 18.75 9.56 8.63
CA MET A 21 19.77 8.81 9.40
C MET A 21 19.12 7.94 10.46
N MET A 22 18.14 8.44 11.19
CA MET A 22 17.39 7.65 12.19
C MET A 22 16.69 6.45 11.52
N GLN A 23 16.07 6.67 10.37
CA GLN A 23 15.41 5.60 9.61
C GLN A 23 16.40 4.52 9.19
N ARG A 24 17.58 4.89 8.69
CA ARG A 24 18.66 3.95 8.33
C ARG A 24 19.18 3.16 9.54
N VAL A 25 19.31 3.80 10.69
CA VAL A 25 19.67 3.13 11.95
C VAL A 25 18.59 2.11 12.34
N SER A 26 17.32 2.48 12.27
CA SER A 26 16.18 1.60 12.57
C SER A 26 16.17 0.35 11.65
N ILE A 27 16.41 0.55 10.35
CA ILE A 27 16.54 -0.54 9.38
C ILE A 27 17.73 -1.44 9.72
N ALA A 28 18.89 -0.87 10.05
CA ALA A 28 20.08 -1.64 10.44
C ALA A 28 19.81 -2.51 11.67
N LEU A 29 19.14 -1.94 12.68
CA LEU A 29 18.75 -2.69 13.89
C LEU A 29 17.79 -3.83 13.57
N SER A 30 16.82 -3.60 12.70
CA SER A 30 15.85 -4.61 12.27
C SER A 30 16.51 -5.78 11.52
N LEU A 31 17.61 -5.52 10.81
CA LEU A 31 18.35 -6.53 10.03
C LEU A 31 19.43 -7.25 10.84
N MET A 32 19.76 -6.81 12.06
CA MET A 32 20.88 -7.30 12.85
C MET A 32 20.82 -8.81 13.14
N HIS A 33 19.63 -9.38 13.25
CA HIS A 33 19.43 -10.82 13.52
C HIS A 33 19.15 -11.65 12.25
N HIS A 34 19.45 -11.13 11.07
CA HIS A 34 19.21 -11.79 9.78
C HIS A 34 17.79 -12.36 9.65
N PRO A 35 16.74 -11.53 9.81
CA PRO A 35 15.36 -11.98 9.73
C PRO A 35 15.03 -12.49 8.33
N LYS A 36 14.10 -13.43 8.24
CA LYS A 36 13.53 -13.86 6.94
C LYS A 36 12.47 -12.91 6.43
N LEU A 37 11.85 -12.15 7.32
CA LEU A 37 10.79 -11.19 7.02
C LEU A 37 11.09 -9.86 7.69
N LEU A 38 11.04 -8.78 6.92
CA LEU A 38 11.15 -7.39 7.38
C LEU A 38 9.82 -6.69 7.14
N ILE A 39 9.22 -6.13 8.20
CA ILE A 39 7.99 -5.34 8.10
C ILE A 39 8.36 -3.87 8.29
N LEU A 40 7.99 -3.05 7.31
CA LEU A 40 8.23 -1.60 7.27
C LEU A 40 6.88 -0.89 7.32
N ASP A 41 6.54 -0.33 8.47
CA ASP A 41 5.29 0.41 8.68
C ASP A 41 5.57 1.91 8.55
N GLU A 42 5.04 2.53 7.48
CA GLU A 42 5.19 3.96 7.16
C GLU A 42 6.65 4.46 7.19
N ALA A 43 7.60 3.59 6.86
CA ALA A 43 9.03 3.79 7.07
C ALA A 43 9.65 4.97 6.31
N THR A 44 8.95 5.55 5.33
CA THR A 44 9.48 6.66 4.49
C THR A 44 8.61 7.91 4.51
N THR A 45 7.49 7.92 5.22
CA THR A 45 6.45 8.96 5.15
C THR A 45 6.92 10.35 5.61
N ALA A 46 7.87 10.43 6.54
CA ALA A 46 8.37 11.70 7.09
C ALA A 46 9.64 12.23 6.37
N LEU A 47 9.98 11.67 5.21
CA LEU A 47 11.21 12.01 4.49
C LEU A 47 10.91 12.82 3.22
N ASP A 48 11.87 13.64 2.80
CA ASP A 48 11.81 14.26 1.49
C ASP A 48 11.96 13.21 0.37
N VAL A 49 11.48 13.54 -0.83
CA VAL A 49 11.38 12.62 -1.97
C VAL A 49 12.74 12.02 -2.37
N ILE A 50 13.81 12.81 -2.27
CA ILE A 50 15.17 12.36 -2.65
C ILE A 50 15.68 11.34 -1.62
N THR A 51 15.58 11.67 -0.34
CA THR A 51 15.98 10.78 0.76
C THR A 51 15.14 9.49 0.76
N GLN A 52 13.83 9.61 0.55
CA GLN A 52 12.93 8.46 0.41
C GLN A 52 13.39 7.52 -0.71
N ARG A 53 13.69 8.05 -1.89
CA ARG A 53 14.16 7.26 -3.03
C ARG A 53 15.46 6.54 -2.72
N GLN A 54 16.43 7.22 -2.11
CA GLN A 54 17.71 6.62 -1.73
C GLN A 54 17.54 5.46 -0.75
N ILE A 55 16.67 5.62 0.25
CA ILE A 55 16.39 4.55 1.23
C ILE A 55 15.70 3.36 0.56
N LEU A 56 14.78 3.59 -0.38
CA LEU A 56 14.12 2.51 -1.13
C LEU A 56 15.13 1.74 -1.99
N ASP A 57 16.04 2.43 -2.68
CA ASP A 57 17.09 1.79 -3.49
C ASP A 57 18.01 0.92 -2.62
N GLU A 58 18.41 1.42 -1.46
CA GLU A 58 19.23 0.66 -0.49
C GLU A 58 18.47 -0.54 0.08
N LEU A 59 17.18 -0.39 0.41
CA LEU A 59 16.35 -1.49 0.89
C LEU A 59 16.22 -2.60 -0.15
N MET A 60 15.99 -2.26 -1.42
CA MET A 60 15.91 -3.23 -2.50
C MET A 60 17.24 -3.98 -2.70
N GLU A 61 18.37 -3.29 -2.57
CA GLU A 61 19.68 -3.94 -2.66
C GLU A 61 19.95 -4.85 -1.47
N LEU A 62 19.62 -4.41 -0.24
CA LEU A 62 19.74 -5.23 0.97
C LEU A 62 18.85 -6.48 0.92
N GLU A 63 17.61 -6.34 0.42
CA GLU A 63 16.68 -7.46 0.20
C GLU A 63 17.30 -8.52 -0.71
N ARG A 64 17.91 -8.09 -1.82
CA ARG A 64 18.58 -8.97 -2.77
C ARG A 64 19.81 -9.67 -2.16
N GLN A 65 20.65 -8.91 -1.40
CA GLN A 65 21.87 -9.44 -0.80
C GLN A 65 21.60 -10.40 0.34
N LEU A 66 20.64 -10.07 1.20
CA LEU A 66 20.33 -10.81 2.42
C LEU A 66 19.23 -11.88 2.22
N GLN A 67 18.60 -11.92 1.03
CA GLN A 67 17.49 -12.82 0.71
C GLN A 67 16.35 -12.70 1.72
N VAL A 68 16.04 -11.46 2.13
CA VAL A 68 14.99 -11.14 3.09
C VAL A 68 13.69 -10.82 2.33
N THR A 69 12.56 -11.33 2.80
CA THR A 69 11.24 -10.92 2.29
C THR A 69 10.80 -9.64 3.01
N ARG A 70 10.28 -8.67 2.25
CA ARG A 70 9.80 -7.40 2.79
C ARG A 70 8.30 -7.24 2.64
N ILE A 71 7.64 -6.80 3.72
CA ILE A 71 6.28 -6.24 3.69
C ILE A 71 6.39 -4.75 3.97
N MET A 72 5.84 -3.94 3.08
CA MET A 72 5.81 -2.49 3.25
C MET A 72 4.37 -2.02 3.41
N ILE A 73 4.09 -1.29 4.48
CA ILE A 73 2.81 -0.63 4.74
C ILE A 73 3.00 0.85 4.44
N THR A 74 2.23 1.37 3.50
CA THR A 74 2.31 2.78 3.09
C THR A 74 1.02 3.23 2.43
N HIS A 75 0.74 4.52 2.47
CA HIS A 75 -0.33 5.16 1.69
C HIS A 75 0.19 5.79 0.39
N ASP A 76 1.50 5.75 0.15
CA ASP A 76 2.13 6.30 -1.06
C ASP A 76 2.19 5.27 -2.18
N ILE A 77 1.29 5.40 -3.15
CA ILE A 77 1.19 4.50 -4.30
C ILE A 77 2.42 4.59 -5.21
N ALA A 78 3.09 5.74 -5.27
CA ALA A 78 4.33 5.88 -6.05
C ALA A 78 5.43 4.99 -5.45
N THR A 79 5.53 4.94 -4.12
CA THR A 79 6.42 4.02 -3.40
C THR A 79 6.09 2.55 -3.72
N VAL A 80 4.80 2.19 -3.70
CA VAL A 80 4.37 0.82 -4.04
C VAL A 80 4.74 0.47 -5.48
N ALA A 81 4.44 1.36 -6.42
CA ALA A 81 4.73 1.15 -7.83
C ALA A 81 6.23 1.00 -8.12
N TYR A 82 7.06 1.68 -7.32
CA TYR A 82 8.51 1.67 -7.49
C TYR A 82 9.18 0.46 -6.84
N ALA A 83 8.81 0.13 -5.62
CA ALA A 83 9.60 -0.76 -4.78
C ALA A 83 8.94 -2.12 -4.48
N CYS A 84 7.72 -2.40 -4.96
CA CYS A 84 6.99 -3.61 -4.65
C CYS A 84 6.66 -4.43 -5.90
N HIS A 85 6.61 -5.77 -5.74
CA HIS A 85 6.18 -6.69 -6.80
C HIS A 85 4.67 -6.98 -6.71
N LYS A 86 4.16 -7.10 -5.49
CA LYS A 86 2.75 -7.35 -5.20
C LYS A 86 2.18 -6.27 -4.30
N VAL A 87 0.89 -6.03 -4.42
CA VAL A 87 0.17 -5.07 -3.59
C VAL A 87 -1.09 -5.71 -3.03
N ALA A 88 -1.35 -5.42 -1.75
CA ALA A 88 -2.62 -5.67 -1.08
C ALA A 88 -3.27 -4.32 -0.79
N VAL A 89 -4.38 -4.01 -1.44
CA VAL A 89 -5.16 -2.80 -1.17
C VAL A 89 -6.12 -3.11 -0.03
N MET A 90 -6.04 -2.32 1.04
CA MET A 90 -6.86 -2.51 2.24
C MET A 90 -7.89 -1.39 2.39
N TYR A 91 -9.09 -1.76 2.82
CA TYR A 91 -10.14 -0.83 3.21
C TYR A 91 -10.88 -1.36 4.45
N ALA A 92 -11.00 -0.52 5.47
CA ALA A 92 -11.70 -0.86 6.72
C ALA A 92 -11.25 -2.22 7.31
N GLY A 93 -9.92 -2.48 7.33
CA GLY A 93 -9.33 -3.71 7.88
C GLY A 93 -9.40 -4.94 6.97
N GLN A 94 -10.02 -4.85 5.78
CA GLN A 94 -10.16 -5.96 4.83
C GLN A 94 -9.29 -5.75 3.60
N ILE A 95 -8.71 -6.83 3.05
CA ILE A 95 -8.02 -6.80 1.75
C ILE A 95 -9.09 -6.85 0.67
N VAL A 96 -9.28 -5.75 -0.04
CA VAL A 96 -10.29 -5.63 -1.10
C VAL A 96 -9.75 -6.01 -2.48
N GLU A 97 -8.44 -5.89 -2.69
CA GLU A 97 -7.77 -6.29 -3.92
C GLU A 97 -6.32 -6.69 -3.64
N PHE A 98 -5.84 -7.77 -4.28
CA PHE A 98 -4.47 -8.27 -4.14
C PHE A 98 -3.97 -8.78 -5.49
N GLY A 99 -2.72 -8.47 -5.83
CA GLY A 99 -2.14 -8.97 -7.08
C GLY A 99 -0.77 -8.39 -7.37
N ASP A 100 -0.30 -8.62 -8.60
CA ASP A 100 0.91 -7.97 -9.09
C ASP A 100 0.68 -6.45 -9.21
N VAL A 101 1.67 -5.65 -8.78
CA VAL A 101 1.56 -4.18 -8.77
C VAL A 101 1.18 -3.65 -10.14
N ALA A 102 1.81 -4.18 -11.21
CA ALA A 102 1.54 -3.74 -12.58
C ALA A 102 0.07 -3.94 -12.98
N ASP A 103 -0.54 -5.06 -12.58
CA ASP A 103 -1.92 -5.39 -12.94
C ASP A 103 -2.92 -4.55 -12.10
N VAL A 104 -2.74 -4.54 -10.78
CA VAL A 104 -3.64 -3.83 -9.86
C VAL A 104 -3.64 -2.32 -10.11
N LEU A 105 -2.46 -1.72 -10.41
CA LEU A 105 -2.39 -0.28 -10.65
C LEU A 105 -2.85 0.12 -12.06
N ARG A 106 -2.69 -0.75 -13.07
CA ARG A 106 -3.10 -0.48 -14.44
C ARG A 106 -4.59 -0.71 -14.66
N GLU A 107 -5.11 -1.84 -14.14
CA GLU A 107 -6.49 -2.28 -14.34
C GLU A 107 -7.14 -2.68 -13.02
N PRO A 108 -7.31 -1.73 -12.07
CA PRO A 108 -7.91 -2.01 -10.78
C PRO A 108 -9.34 -2.53 -10.95
N GLN A 109 -9.67 -3.63 -10.29
CA GLN A 109 -10.96 -4.30 -10.40
C GLN A 109 -11.94 -3.88 -9.30
N HIS A 110 -11.43 -3.61 -8.08
CA HIS A 110 -12.29 -3.16 -7.00
C HIS A 110 -12.63 -1.67 -7.13
N PRO A 111 -13.90 -1.24 -6.96
CA PRO A 111 -14.30 0.17 -7.08
C PRO A 111 -13.55 1.13 -6.15
N TYR A 112 -13.13 0.68 -4.97
CA TYR A 112 -12.27 1.47 -4.08
C TYR A 112 -10.89 1.71 -4.70
N THR A 113 -10.24 0.66 -5.21
CA THR A 113 -8.93 0.77 -5.89
C THR A 113 -9.02 1.70 -7.09
N GLN A 114 -10.08 1.57 -7.89
CA GLN A 114 -10.33 2.49 -9.02
C GLN A 114 -10.48 3.94 -8.56
N ALA A 115 -11.22 4.18 -7.48
CA ALA A 115 -11.39 5.51 -6.92
C ALA A 115 -10.06 6.05 -6.37
N LEU A 116 -9.27 5.19 -5.71
CA LEU A 116 -7.94 5.53 -5.19
C LEU A 116 -6.98 5.94 -6.31
N MET A 117 -6.93 5.17 -7.42
CA MET A 117 -6.11 5.51 -8.58
C MET A 117 -6.48 6.85 -9.22
N ARG A 118 -7.76 7.25 -9.18
CA ARG A 118 -8.22 8.55 -9.71
C ARG A 118 -7.79 9.73 -8.83
N THR A 119 -7.40 9.51 -7.57
CA THR A 119 -6.87 10.58 -6.71
C THR A 119 -5.41 10.90 -7.01
N ILE A 120 -4.72 10.07 -7.79
CA ILE A 120 -3.34 10.31 -8.20
C ILE A 120 -3.36 11.16 -9.46
N PRO A 121 -2.74 12.35 -9.46
CA PRO A 121 -2.67 13.18 -10.67
C PRO A 121 -1.82 12.48 -11.74
N ALA A 122 -2.42 12.20 -12.89
CA ALA A 122 -1.73 11.58 -14.03
C ALA A 122 -0.65 12.48 -14.64
N GLN A 123 -0.72 13.79 -14.41
CA GLN A 123 0.29 14.80 -14.74
C GLN A 123 0.14 16.00 -13.79
N PRO A 124 1.21 16.71 -13.47
CA PRO A 124 1.14 17.98 -12.74
C PRO A 124 0.53 19.04 -13.68
N ARG A 125 -0.80 19.03 -13.83
CA ARG A 125 -1.54 20.13 -14.46
C ARG A 125 -1.96 21.08 -13.35
N GLU A 126 -1.69 22.35 -13.52
CA GLU A 126 -1.97 23.44 -12.56
C GLU A 126 -3.42 23.56 -12.08
N THR A 127 -4.35 22.77 -12.62
CA THR A 127 -5.80 22.87 -12.36
C THR A 127 -6.48 21.54 -12.00
N ALA A 128 -5.74 20.46 -11.76
CA ALA A 128 -6.36 19.20 -11.34
C ALA A 128 -6.83 19.32 -9.88
N ILE A 129 -8.11 19.62 -9.67
CA ILE A 129 -8.73 19.50 -8.34
C ILE A 129 -8.74 18.02 -7.98
N VAL A 130 -7.83 17.60 -7.11
CA VAL A 130 -7.83 16.26 -6.54
C VAL A 130 -9.08 16.12 -5.68
N ARG A 131 -10.08 15.43 -6.19
CA ARG A 131 -11.30 15.12 -5.44
C ARG A 131 -11.05 13.85 -4.64
N GLY A 132 -11.07 13.98 -3.31
CA GLY A 132 -11.08 12.82 -2.43
C GLY A 132 -12.29 11.90 -2.68
N ILE A 133 -12.20 10.65 -2.24
CA ILE A 133 -13.33 9.71 -2.32
C ILE A 133 -14.42 10.20 -1.35
N PRO A 134 -15.64 10.53 -1.82
CA PRO A 134 -16.69 11.09 -0.98
C PRO A 134 -17.18 10.09 0.08
N GLY A 135 -17.82 10.60 1.12
CA GLY A 135 -18.35 9.81 2.23
C GLY A 135 -17.32 9.50 3.32
N SER A 136 -17.77 8.85 4.39
CA SER A 136 -16.95 8.48 5.55
C SER A 136 -16.63 6.98 5.55
N ILE A 137 -15.56 6.60 6.23
CA ILE A 137 -15.24 5.21 6.54
C ILE A 137 -16.33 4.67 7.48
N PRO A 138 -16.76 3.40 7.34
CA PRO A 138 -17.74 2.81 8.25
C PRO A 138 -17.23 2.80 9.70
N ASP A 139 -18.15 2.83 10.65
CA ASP A 139 -17.82 2.68 12.06
C ASP A 139 -17.28 1.26 12.29
N LEU A 140 -16.00 1.16 12.66
CA LEU A 140 -15.34 -0.12 12.90
C LEU A 140 -15.63 -0.69 14.31
N SER A 141 -16.36 0.03 15.16
CA SER A 141 -16.81 -0.48 16.45
C SER A 141 -17.99 -1.45 16.32
N GLU A 142 -18.68 -1.44 15.17
CA GLU A 142 -19.78 -2.34 14.85
C GLU A 142 -19.40 -3.36 13.78
N PRO A 143 -19.97 -4.58 13.81
CA PRO A 143 -19.75 -5.56 12.75
C PRO A 143 -20.22 -5.05 11.39
N ILE A 144 -19.34 -5.04 10.40
CA ILE A 144 -19.67 -4.66 9.03
C ILE A 144 -20.52 -5.77 8.41
N ARG A 145 -21.73 -5.44 7.98
CA ARG A 145 -22.59 -6.32 7.19
C ARG A 145 -22.39 -6.01 5.72
N GLY A 146 -22.04 -7.01 4.92
CA GLY A 146 -21.80 -6.81 3.49
C GLY A 146 -20.44 -6.17 3.16
N CYS A 147 -20.37 -5.45 2.05
CA CYS A 147 -19.15 -4.80 1.58
C CYS A 147 -18.86 -3.53 2.37
N ALA A 148 -17.69 -3.44 3.00
CA ALA A 148 -17.28 -2.27 3.78
C ALA A 148 -17.28 -0.95 2.98
N PHE A 149 -17.07 -1.02 1.65
CA PHE A 149 -17.05 0.14 0.77
C PHE A 149 -18.44 0.50 0.21
N ALA A 150 -19.50 -0.26 0.50
CA ALA A 150 -20.82 -0.12 -0.15
C ALA A 150 -21.37 1.31 -0.09
N ASP A 151 -21.27 2.00 1.05
CA ASP A 151 -21.84 3.35 1.22
C ASP A 151 -21.10 4.45 0.45
N ARG A 152 -19.87 4.18 0.04
CA ARG A 152 -19.05 5.10 -0.77
C ARG A 152 -18.91 4.65 -2.22
N CYS A 153 -19.44 3.47 -2.55
CA CYS A 153 -19.31 2.87 -3.87
C CYS A 153 -20.41 3.40 -4.80
N SER A 154 -20.02 4.09 -5.88
CA SER A 154 -20.97 4.56 -6.92
C SER A 154 -21.65 3.42 -7.69
N LEU A 155 -21.14 2.18 -7.56
CA LEU A 155 -21.68 0.99 -8.23
C LEU A 155 -22.40 0.06 -7.25
N ALA A 156 -22.61 0.49 -5.99
CA ALA A 156 -23.22 -0.35 -4.96
C ALA A 156 -24.63 -0.83 -5.37
N ARG A 157 -24.87 -2.12 -5.12
CA ARG A 157 -26.18 -2.76 -5.28
C ARG A 157 -26.71 -3.18 -3.92
N ASN A 158 -27.97 -3.59 -3.84
CA ASN A 158 -28.58 -4.04 -2.59
C ASN A 158 -27.82 -5.20 -1.94
N ILE A 159 -27.35 -6.15 -2.72
CA ILE A 159 -26.53 -7.28 -2.24
C ILE A 159 -25.25 -6.79 -1.53
N CYS A 160 -24.61 -5.71 -2.02
CA CYS A 160 -23.41 -5.17 -1.42
C CYS A 160 -23.59 -4.67 0.02
N ARG A 161 -24.83 -4.32 0.40
CA ARG A 161 -25.15 -3.85 1.77
C ARG A 161 -25.51 -4.98 2.73
N ASN A 162 -25.92 -6.14 2.19
CA ASN A 162 -26.49 -7.20 2.97
C ASN A 162 -25.61 -8.45 3.07
N GLU A 163 -24.74 -8.66 2.09
CA GLU A 163 -23.92 -9.87 2.00
C GLU A 163 -22.45 -9.51 1.82
N GLU A 164 -21.57 -10.25 2.48
CA GLU A 164 -20.14 -10.12 2.31
C GLU A 164 -19.75 -10.52 0.88
N PRO A 165 -18.98 -9.68 0.15
CA PRO A 165 -18.58 -10.00 -1.21
C PRO A 165 -17.61 -11.19 -1.23
N PRO A 166 -17.80 -12.13 -2.19
CA PRO A 166 -16.88 -13.23 -2.35
C PRO A 166 -15.52 -12.74 -2.84
N GLN A 167 -14.46 -13.46 -2.47
CA GLN A 167 -13.15 -13.28 -3.06
C GLN A 167 -13.09 -14.00 -4.41
N ILE A 168 -12.87 -13.26 -5.48
CA ILE A 168 -12.81 -13.76 -6.86
C ILE A 168 -11.38 -13.69 -7.36
N THR A 169 -10.88 -14.80 -7.93
CA THR A 169 -9.60 -14.79 -8.64
C THR A 169 -9.83 -14.41 -10.10
N MET A 170 -9.17 -13.38 -10.55
CA MET A 170 -9.23 -12.88 -11.92
C MET A 170 -8.32 -13.69 -12.86
N PRO A 171 -8.54 -13.66 -14.18
CA PRO A 171 -7.71 -14.41 -15.13
C PRO A 171 -6.21 -14.17 -15.04
N GLY A 172 -5.79 -12.97 -14.61
CA GLY A 172 -4.38 -12.59 -14.35
C GLY A 172 -3.82 -13.07 -13.02
N GLY A 173 -4.61 -13.77 -12.18
CA GLY A 173 -4.20 -14.27 -10.88
C GLY A 173 -4.38 -13.25 -9.73
N SER A 174 -4.82 -12.02 -9.99
CA SER A 174 -5.22 -11.07 -8.95
C SER A 174 -6.50 -11.53 -8.24
N GLN A 175 -6.65 -11.15 -6.98
CA GLN A 175 -7.79 -11.48 -6.14
C GLN A 175 -8.55 -10.22 -5.79
N VAL A 176 -9.88 -10.27 -5.91
CA VAL A 176 -10.75 -9.11 -5.69
C VAL A 176 -11.94 -9.51 -4.83
N GLN A 177 -12.21 -8.76 -3.78
CA GLN A 177 -13.36 -8.97 -2.91
C GLN A 177 -14.50 -8.02 -3.32
N CYS A 178 -15.26 -8.40 -4.37
CA CYS A 178 -16.33 -7.55 -4.91
C CYS A 178 -17.40 -8.37 -5.62
N HIS A 179 -18.68 -8.11 -5.35
CA HIS A 179 -19.81 -8.73 -6.07
C HIS A 179 -19.85 -8.43 -7.57
N LEU A 180 -19.16 -7.39 -8.02
CA LEU A 180 -19.17 -6.94 -9.41
C LEU A 180 -17.93 -7.37 -10.18
N ALA A 181 -16.93 -7.96 -9.52
CA ALA A 181 -15.71 -8.41 -10.17
C ALA A 181 -15.97 -9.57 -11.12
N GLY A 182 -15.16 -9.67 -12.18
CA GLY A 182 -15.24 -10.78 -13.14
C GLY A 182 -16.49 -10.79 -14.02
N GLY A 183 -17.28 -9.72 -14.04
CA GLY A 183 -18.49 -9.66 -14.89
C GLY A 183 -19.58 -10.65 -14.47
N VAL A 184 -19.60 -11.11 -13.23
CA VAL A 184 -20.64 -11.99 -12.70
C VAL A 184 -21.98 -11.28 -12.80
N LYS A 185 -22.76 -11.65 -13.83
CA LYS A 185 -24.17 -11.31 -13.91
C LYS A 185 -24.88 -12.11 -12.83
N HIS A 186 -24.97 -11.57 -11.61
CA HIS A 186 -25.96 -12.07 -10.68
C HIS A 186 -27.32 -11.76 -11.31
N ALA A 187 -28.05 -12.81 -11.69
CA ALA A 187 -29.45 -12.72 -12.10
C ALA A 187 -30.20 -11.97 -11.00
N GLY A 188 -30.91 -10.91 -11.37
CA GLY A 188 -31.72 -10.08 -10.50
C GLY A 188 -32.93 -10.82 -9.93
#